data_4268d80984312d3e54f04ffee3804df3
#
_entry.id   4268d80984312d3e54f04ffee3804df3
#
_cell.length_a   1.000
_cell.length_b   1.000
_cell.length_c   1.000
_cell.angle_alpha   90.00
_cell.angle_beta   90.00
_cell.angle_gamma   90.00
#
_symmetry.space_group_name_H-M   'P 1'
#
loop_
_entity.id
_entity.type
_entity.pdbx_description
1 polymer ?
#
loop_
_entity_poly.entity_id
_entity_poly.type
_entity_poly.pdbx_seq_one_letter_code
_entity_poly.pdbx_strand_id
1 'polypeptide(L)'
;GIQDLVIIHTKDSLLVSRRDSVQNVKNIVQHLDLSGRKEHKEHREVFKSWGRCDSIDSSEKYHYQVKRITVNPSEKLSLQLHHHRAEHWVVVMGIAKVTVAEEIKILKENESVYIPAGIKHSLENIGTIPLVLIEVWTGSYLADDDILRFED
;
A
#
# COMPACT_ATOMS: atom_id res chain seq x y z
N GLY A 1 -24.73 11.78 -27.65
CA GLY A 1 -25.08 10.97 -26.54
C GLY A 1 -24.62 9.54 -26.62
N ILE A 2 -24.15 9.01 -25.51
CA ILE A 2 -23.80 7.60 -25.33
C ILE A 2 -24.95 6.96 -24.55
N GLN A 3 -25.42 5.78 -24.97
CA GLN A 3 -26.50 5.05 -24.31
C GLN A 3 -26.08 3.61 -24.02
N ASP A 4 -26.69 3.00 -23.01
CA ASP A 4 -26.52 1.59 -22.62
C ASP A 4 -25.09 1.14 -22.37
N LEU A 5 -24.27 2.01 -21.78
CA LEU A 5 -22.94 1.68 -21.31
C LEU A 5 -22.89 1.49 -19.79
N VAL A 6 -22.02 0.61 -19.37
CA VAL A 6 -21.50 0.49 -18.00
C VAL A 6 -20.05 0.95 -18.02
N ILE A 7 -19.74 1.93 -17.18
CA ILE A 7 -18.38 2.48 -17.01
C ILE A 7 -18.02 2.29 -15.54
N ILE A 8 -16.95 1.54 -15.28
CA ILE A 8 -16.39 1.33 -13.95
C ILE A 8 -14.95 1.80 -13.97
N HIS A 9 -14.64 2.78 -13.13
CA HIS A 9 -13.30 3.34 -13.00
C HIS A 9 -12.79 3.11 -11.59
N THR A 10 -11.63 2.51 -11.50
CA THR A 10 -10.82 2.36 -10.28
C THR A 10 -9.51 3.13 -10.46
N LYS A 11 -8.64 3.16 -9.44
CA LYS A 11 -7.35 3.86 -9.54
C LYS A 11 -6.37 3.21 -10.52
N ASP A 12 -6.59 1.97 -10.87
CA ASP A 12 -5.70 1.11 -11.66
C ASP A 12 -6.35 0.56 -12.93
N SER A 13 -7.67 0.73 -13.10
CA SER A 13 -8.36 0.21 -14.27
C SER A 13 -9.57 1.03 -14.68
N LEU A 14 -9.94 0.90 -15.95
CA LEU A 14 -11.16 1.44 -16.51
C LEU A 14 -11.84 0.35 -17.35
N LEU A 15 -13.05 -0.08 -16.93
CA LEU A 15 -13.91 -0.92 -17.73
C LEU A 15 -14.97 -0.07 -18.42
N VAL A 16 -15.07 -0.20 -19.74
CA VAL A 16 -16.17 0.33 -20.54
C VAL A 16 -16.82 -0.83 -21.29
N SER A 17 -18.08 -1.07 -21.05
CA SER A 17 -18.81 -2.17 -21.68
C SER A 17 -20.24 -1.78 -22.01
N ARG A 18 -20.83 -2.39 -23.02
CA ARG A 18 -22.28 -2.33 -23.22
C ARG A 18 -22.96 -3.07 -22.06
N ARG A 19 -24.13 -2.58 -21.65
CA ARG A 19 -24.89 -3.18 -20.53
C ARG A 19 -25.28 -4.63 -20.81
N ASP A 20 -25.63 -4.97 -22.07
CA ASP A 20 -25.96 -6.31 -22.50
C ASP A 20 -24.77 -7.29 -22.55
N SER A 21 -23.57 -6.75 -22.55
CA SER A 21 -22.32 -7.50 -22.73
C SER A 21 -21.44 -7.55 -21.47
N VAL A 22 -21.90 -6.98 -20.35
CA VAL A 22 -21.13 -6.90 -19.09
C VAL A 22 -20.69 -8.26 -18.58
N GLN A 23 -21.46 -9.32 -18.82
CA GLN A 23 -21.10 -10.68 -18.41
C GLN A 23 -19.81 -11.20 -19.09
N ASN A 24 -19.40 -10.60 -20.19
CA ASN A 24 -18.18 -10.98 -20.91
C ASN A 24 -16.91 -10.49 -20.21
N VAL A 25 -17.01 -9.72 -19.11
CA VAL A 25 -15.86 -9.29 -18.28
C VAL A 25 -15.02 -10.47 -17.81
N LYS A 26 -15.65 -11.63 -17.55
CA LYS A 26 -14.91 -12.86 -17.19
C LYS A 26 -13.93 -13.31 -18.27
N ASN A 27 -14.22 -13.06 -19.54
CA ASN A 27 -13.31 -13.40 -20.64
C ASN A 27 -12.09 -12.46 -20.65
N ILE A 28 -12.30 -11.19 -20.27
CA ILE A 28 -11.21 -10.21 -20.09
C ILE A 28 -10.30 -10.66 -18.94
N VAL A 29 -10.87 -11.05 -17.79
CA VAL A 29 -10.12 -11.57 -16.66
C VAL A 29 -9.30 -12.79 -17.06
N GLN A 30 -9.89 -13.74 -17.77
CA GLN A 30 -9.21 -14.92 -18.27
C GLN A 30 -8.06 -14.56 -19.23
N HIS A 31 -8.26 -13.58 -20.10
CA HIS A 31 -7.23 -13.09 -21.01
C HIS A 31 -6.06 -12.43 -20.25
N LEU A 32 -6.35 -11.64 -19.21
CA LEU A 32 -5.33 -11.05 -18.34
C LEU A 32 -4.50 -12.16 -17.64
N ASP A 33 -5.17 -13.18 -17.09
CA ASP A 33 -4.51 -14.34 -16.48
C ASP A 33 -3.56 -15.05 -17.47
N LEU A 34 -4.03 -15.36 -18.65
CA LEU A 34 -3.24 -16.04 -19.70
C LEU A 34 -2.06 -15.19 -20.20
N SER A 35 -2.20 -13.87 -20.12
CA SER A 35 -1.14 -12.91 -20.49
C SER A 35 -0.16 -12.62 -19.37
N GLY A 36 -0.32 -13.25 -18.19
CA GLY A 36 0.51 -13.02 -17.01
C GLY A 36 0.34 -11.64 -16.37
N ARG A 37 -0.74 -10.93 -16.73
CA ARG A 37 -1.08 -9.62 -16.16
C ARG A 37 -1.76 -9.80 -14.80
N LYS A 38 -1.51 -8.85 -13.90
CA LYS A 38 -1.93 -8.99 -12.50
C LYS A 38 -3.02 -8.00 -12.06
N GLU A 39 -3.41 -7.05 -12.91
CA GLU A 39 -4.33 -5.96 -12.57
C GLU A 39 -5.72 -6.41 -12.11
N HIS A 40 -6.08 -7.65 -12.40
CA HIS A 40 -7.33 -8.26 -11.94
C HIS A 40 -7.21 -8.96 -10.56
N LYS A 41 -5.98 -9.11 -10.03
CA LYS A 41 -5.68 -9.73 -8.73
C LYS A 41 -5.06 -8.76 -7.74
N GLU A 42 -4.14 -7.93 -8.21
CA GLU A 42 -3.38 -6.98 -7.40
C GLU A 42 -3.92 -5.58 -7.65
N HIS A 43 -4.74 -5.09 -6.70
CA HIS A 43 -5.28 -3.74 -6.79
C HIS A 43 -4.30 -2.73 -6.21
N ARG A 44 -4.26 -1.55 -6.84
CA ARG A 44 -3.45 -0.42 -6.37
C ARG A 44 -3.81 -0.02 -4.94
N GLU A 45 -5.09 -0.01 -4.59
CA GLU A 45 -5.57 0.31 -3.25
C GLU A 45 -6.08 -0.94 -2.55
N VAL A 46 -5.48 -1.23 -1.39
CA VAL A 46 -5.82 -2.40 -0.56
C VAL A 46 -6.30 -1.93 0.80
N PHE A 47 -7.48 -2.40 1.21
CA PHE A 47 -8.06 -2.12 2.53
C PHE A 47 -7.60 -3.19 3.54
N LYS A 48 -7.25 -2.73 4.73
CA LYS A 48 -6.83 -3.54 5.88
C LYS A 48 -7.69 -3.18 7.09
N SER A 49 -7.66 -3.99 8.16
CA SER A 49 -8.36 -3.70 9.40
C SER A 49 -7.95 -2.35 10.01
N TRP A 50 -6.67 -2.02 9.93
CA TRP A 50 -6.10 -0.79 10.45
C TRP A 50 -6.24 0.45 9.54
N GLY A 51 -6.71 0.28 8.29
CA GLY A 51 -6.82 1.39 7.33
C GLY A 51 -6.65 0.96 5.89
N ARG A 52 -5.76 1.59 5.14
CA ARG A 52 -5.53 1.27 3.72
C ARG A 52 -4.12 1.59 3.25
N CYS A 53 -3.71 0.88 2.22
CA CYS A 53 -2.47 1.08 1.49
C CYS A 53 -2.78 1.37 0.02
N ASP A 54 -2.19 2.41 -0.55
CA ASP A 54 -2.33 2.81 -1.96
C ASP A 54 -0.93 2.83 -2.60
N SER A 55 -0.65 1.91 -3.51
CA SER A 55 0.59 1.87 -4.28
C SER A 55 0.59 2.99 -5.31
N ILE A 56 1.46 3.99 -5.15
CA ILE A 56 1.50 5.19 -5.99
C ILE A 56 2.35 4.95 -7.24
N ASP A 57 3.56 4.42 -7.04
CA ASP A 57 4.54 4.20 -8.08
C ASP A 57 5.51 3.09 -7.71
N SER A 58 6.08 2.41 -8.70
CA SER A 58 7.10 1.39 -8.51
C SER A 58 7.95 1.21 -9.74
N SER A 59 9.20 0.78 -9.54
CA SER A 59 10.09 0.43 -10.64
C SER A 59 11.00 -0.74 -10.24
N GLU A 60 10.84 -1.86 -10.93
CA GLU A 60 11.76 -3.00 -10.79
C GLU A 60 13.19 -2.62 -11.24
N LYS A 61 13.32 -1.83 -12.32
CA LYS A 61 14.62 -1.38 -12.85
C LYS A 61 15.42 -0.54 -11.85
N TYR A 62 14.73 0.29 -11.07
CA TYR A 62 15.35 1.21 -10.10
C TYR A 62 15.19 0.73 -8.66
N HIS A 63 14.61 -0.46 -8.45
CA HIS A 63 14.47 -1.09 -7.14
C HIS A 63 13.82 -0.20 -6.10
N TYR A 64 12.66 0.42 -6.44
CA TYR A 64 11.86 1.17 -5.48
C TYR A 64 10.36 0.91 -5.61
N GLN A 65 9.65 1.18 -4.54
CA GLN A 65 8.19 1.28 -4.50
C GLN A 65 7.76 2.42 -3.58
N VAL A 66 6.74 3.19 -3.99
CA VAL A 66 6.16 4.29 -3.22
C VAL A 66 4.72 3.95 -2.89
N LYS A 67 4.38 4.01 -1.61
CA LYS A 67 3.03 3.75 -1.10
C LYS A 67 2.53 4.93 -0.26
N ARG A 68 1.22 5.16 -0.28
CA ARG A 68 0.54 5.98 0.70
C ARG A 68 -0.17 5.08 1.69
N ILE A 69 0.20 5.18 2.94
CA ILE A 69 -0.42 4.46 4.04
C ILE A 69 -1.37 5.40 4.76
N THR A 70 -2.60 4.95 5.01
CA THR A 70 -3.57 5.68 5.84
C THR A 70 -3.96 4.77 6.98
N VAL A 71 -3.70 5.20 8.21
CA VAL A 71 -4.01 4.46 9.44
C VAL A 71 -5.15 5.15 10.17
N ASN A 72 -6.21 4.41 10.46
CA ASN A 72 -7.36 4.93 11.21
C ASN A 72 -6.94 5.36 12.63
N PRO A 73 -7.68 6.27 13.28
CA PRO A 73 -7.41 6.66 14.67
C PRO A 73 -7.36 5.44 15.60
N SER A 74 -6.36 5.42 16.48
CA SER A 74 -6.12 4.35 17.47
C SER A 74 -5.76 2.98 16.88
N GLU A 75 -5.52 2.91 15.57
CA GLU A 75 -5.07 1.69 14.90
C GLU A 75 -3.55 1.66 14.74
N LYS A 76 -3.02 0.44 14.58
CA LYS A 76 -1.57 0.22 14.44
C LYS A 76 -1.24 -0.83 13.37
N LEU A 77 -0.06 -0.71 12.79
CA LEU A 77 0.61 -1.78 12.06
C LEU A 77 1.42 -2.58 13.09
N SER A 78 1.26 -3.91 13.05
CA SER A 78 1.99 -4.84 13.94
C SER A 78 3.50 -4.67 13.83
N LEU A 79 4.21 -5.09 14.87
CA LEU A 79 5.67 -5.18 14.84
C LEU A 79 6.11 -6.11 13.71
N GLN A 80 6.99 -5.62 12.85
CA GLN A 80 7.43 -6.32 11.64
C GLN A 80 8.89 -6.02 11.31
N LEU A 81 9.50 -6.82 10.46
CA LEU A 81 10.79 -6.54 9.83
C LEU A 81 10.82 -7.05 8.38
N HIS A 82 11.75 -6.51 7.60
CA HIS A 82 12.03 -6.89 6.22
C HIS A 82 13.50 -7.20 6.06
N HIS A 83 13.83 -8.31 5.40
CA HIS A 83 15.22 -8.71 5.24
C HIS A 83 15.95 -8.00 4.10
N HIS A 84 15.22 -7.64 3.03
CA HIS A 84 15.83 -7.23 1.76
C HIS A 84 15.54 -5.79 1.38
N ARG A 85 14.65 -5.11 2.13
CA ARG A 85 14.29 -3.71 1.86
C ARG A 85 14.48 -2.82 3.07
N ALA A 86 14.83 -1.58 2.80
CA ALA A 86 14.77 -0.46 3.73
C ALA A 86 13.55 0.40 3.42
N GLU A 87 13.07 1.14 4.41
CA GLU A 87 11.90 1.98 4.29
C GLU A 87 12.19 3.41 4.75
N HIS A 88 11.63 4.39 4.05
CA HIS A 88 11.55 5.77 4.49
C HIS A 88 10.08 6.15 4.64
N TRP A 89 9.70 6.64 5.81
CA TRP A 89 8.36 7.11 6.12
C TRP A 89 8.37 8.62 6.32
N VAL A 90 7.49 9.33 5.64
CA VAL A 90 7.27 10.77 5.78
C VAL A 90 5.83 10.99 6.20
N VAL A 91 5.59 11.58 7.37
CA VAL A 91 4.24 11.91 7.85
C VAL A 91 3.71 13.11 7.07
N VAL A 92 2.56 12.93 6.42
CA VAL A 92 1.88 13.98 5.64
C VAL A 92 0.75 14.61 6.43
N MET A 93 0.07 13.80 7.28
CA MET A 93 -1.05 14.27 8.10
C MET A 93 -1.14 13.44 9.36
N GLY A 94 -1.42 14.08 10.49
CA GLY A 94 -1.61 13.41 11.78
C GLY A 94 -0.33 13.27 12.60
N ILE A 95 -0.37 12.35 13.57
CA ILE A 95 0.73 12.08 14.49
C ILE A 95 0.98 10.59 14.58
N ALA A 96 2.20 10.18 14.30
CA ALA A 96 2.63 8.80 14.34
C ALA A 96 3.50 8.52 15.57
N LYS A 97 3.23 7.42 16.27
CA LYS A 97 4.20 6.79 17.16
C LYS A 97 4.86 5.67 16.38
N VAL A 98 6.16 5.78 16.19
CA VAL A 98 6.98 4.82 15.44
C VAL A 98 7.96 4.16 16.40
N THR A 99 8.01 2.84 16.38
CA THR A 99 9.06 2.07 17.06
C THR A 99 10.04 1.58 16.02
N VAL A 100 11.34 1.84 16.21
CA VAL A 100 12.44 1.32 15.36
C VAL A 100 13.46 0.69 16.28
N ALA A 101 13.66 -0.61 16.18
CA ALA A 101 14.36 -1.44 17.18
C ALA A 101 13.74 -1.23 18.58
N GLU A 102 14.47 -0.62 19.51
CA GLU A 102 14.00 -0.30 20.86
C GLU A 102 13.65 1.20 21.04
N GLU A 103 13.89 2.02 20.02
CA GLU A 103 13.61 3.45 20.08
C GLU A 103 12.16 3.76 19.71
N ILE A 104 11.51 4.58 20.51
CA ILE A 104 10.18 5.13 20.22
C ILE A 104 10.34 6.59 19.81
N LYS A 105 9.75 6.93 18.65
CA LYS A 105 9.74 8.29 18.10
C LYS A 105 8.30 8.74 17.87
N ILE A 106 8.00 9.97 18.25
CA ILE A 106 6.74 10.63 17.89
C ILE A 106 7.02 11.53 16.70
N LEU A 107 6.38 11.24 15.58
CA LEU A 107 6.53 12.01 14.34
C LEU A 107 5.27 12.80 14.06
N LYS A 108 5.43 14.08 13.76
CA LYS A 108 4.39 15.00 13.31
C LYS A 108 4.48 15.21 11.81
N GLU A 109 3.57 15.99 11.27
CA GLU A 109 3.58 16.40 9.86
C GLU A 109 4.93 16.99 9.44
N ASN A 110 5.39 16.60 8.25
CA ASN A 110 6.71 16.92 7.66
C ASN A 110 7.93 16.28 8.36
N GLU A 111 7.72 15.46 9.36
CA GLU A 111 8.79 14.64 9.97
C GLU A 111 8.88 13.27 9.31
N SER A 112 10.07 12.67 9.35
CA SER A 112 10.36 11.41 8.68
C SER A 112 11.26 10.51 9.50
N VAL A 113 11.25 9.22 9.16
CA VAL A 113 12.13 8.22 9.75
C VAL A 113 12.67 7.28 8.67
N TYR A 114 13.93 6.91 8.81
CA TYR A 114 14.56 5.84 8.04
C TYR A 114 14.56 4.55 8.85
N ILE A 115 14.18 3.45 8.21
CA ILE A 115 14.14 2.10 8.77
C ILE A 115 15.04 1.21 7.92
N PRO A 116 16.20 0.81 8.44
CA PRO A 116 17.11 -0.10 7.74
C PRO A 116 16.49 -1.50 7.56
N ALA A 117 16.93 -2.22 6.54
CA ALA A 117 16.60 -3.64 6.38
C ALA A 117 17.04 -4.43 7.63
N GLY A 118 16.26 -5.44 8.01
CA GLY A 118 16.52 -6.29 9.18
C GLY A 118 16.14 -5.68 10.53
N ILE A 119 15.63 -4.46 10.57
CA ILE A 119 15.26 -3.79 11.83
C ILE A 119 13.76 -3.94 12.10
N LYS A 120 13.43 -4.41 13.30
CA LYS A 120 12.05 -4.48 13.79
C LYS A 120 11.47 -3.07 13.92
N HIS A 121 10.25 -2.89 13.44
CA HIS A 121 9.57 -1.60 13.51
C HIS A 121 8.05 -1.77 13.55
N SER A 122 7.38 -0.76 14.06
CA SER A 122 5.91 -0.66 14.10
C SER A 122 5.45 0.78 13.97
N LEU A 123 4.19 0.96 13.62
CA LEU A 123 3.54 2.26 13.43
C LEU A 123 2.21 2.27 14.16
N GLU A 124 1.94 3.31 14.94
CA GLU A 124 0.67 3.51 15.63
C GLU A 124 0.15 4.93 15.37
N ASN A 125 -1.12 5.05 15.02
CA ASN A 125 -1.80 6.34 14.98
C ASN A 125 -2.30 6.69 16.39
N ILE A 126 -1.59 7.58 17.06
CA ILE A 126 -1.96 8.07 18.41
C ILE A 126 -2.85 9.31 18.37
N GLY A 127 -3.21 9.78 17.19
CA GLY A 127 -4.07 10.93 17.00
C GLY A 127 -5.55 10.56 16.90
N THR A 128 -6.40 11.59 16.80
CA THR A 128 -7.86 11.48 16.66
C THR A 128 -8.35 11.59 15.23
N ILE A 129 -7.45 11.84 14.29
CA ILE A 129 -7.71 11.91 12.84
C ILE A 129 -6.92 10.82 12.13
N PRO A 130 -7.25 10.47 10.88
CA PRO A 130 -6.44 9.54 10.11
C PRO A 130 -4.99 10.01 9.99
N LEU A 131 -4.06 9.10 10.25
CA LEU A 131 -2.64 9.31 10.00
C LEU A 131 -2.37 8.95 8.53
N VAL A 132 -1.75 9.86 7.80
CA VAL A 132 -1.31 9.63 6.42
C VAL A 132 0.19 9.79 6.32
N LEU A 133 0.85 8.78 5.77
CA LEU A 133 2.29 8.85 5.47
C LEU A 133 2.58 8.37 4.04
N ILE A 134 3.67 8.86 3.51
CA ILE A 134 4.30 8.33 2.29
C ILE A 134 5.44 7.41 2.73
N GLU A 135 5.38 6.20 2.23
CA GLU A 135 6.35 5.15 2.47
C GLU A 135 7.12 4.89 1.17
N VAL A 136 8.43 4.97 1.22
CA VAL A 136 9.31 4.62 0.11
C VAL A 136 10.10 3.38 0.49
N TRP A 137 9.91 2.31 -0.27
CA TRP A 137 10.70 1.10 -0.18
C TRP A 137 11.87 1.14 -1.16
N THR A 138 13.02 0.70 -0.72
CA THR A 138 14.21 0.53 -1.56
C THR A 138 14.93 -0.75 -1.19
N GLY A 139 15.38 -1.52 -2.17
CA GLY A 139 16.08 -2.78 -1.90
C GLY A 139 16.11 -3.73 -3.08
N SER A 140 16.81 -4.84 -2.91
CA SER A 140 16.97 -5.84 -3.96
C SER A 140 15.74 -6.73 -4.17
N TYR A 141 14.82 -6.77 -3.19
CA TYR A 141 13.60 -7.54 -3.25
C TYR A 141 12.47 -6.78 -2.53
N LEU A 142 11.39 -6.47 -3.26
CA LEU A 142 10.31 -5.59 -2.80
C LEU A 142 8.93 -6.28 -2.76
N ALA A 143 8.89 -7.61 -2.84
CA ALA A 143 7.63 -8.34 -2.77
C ALA A 143 7.05 -8.36 -1.35
N ASP A 144 5.74 -8.54 -1.25
CA ASP A 144 5.01 -8.48 0.02
C ASP A 144 5.30 -9.68 0.96
N ASP A 145 5.95 -10.74 0.46
CA ASP A 145 6.39 -11.90 1.25
C ASP A 145 7.70 -11.66 2.02
N ASP A 146 8.41 -10.54 1.75
CA ASP A 146 9.58 -10.10 2.55
C ASP A 146 9.17 -9.48 3.90
N ILE A 147 8.09 -9.95 4.50
CA ILE A 147 7.59 -9.41 5.77
C ILE A 147 7.51 -10.51 6.83
N LEU A 148 8.21 -10.33 7.93
CA LEU A 148 8.02 -11.08 9.16
C LEU A 148 7.23 -10.25 10.15
N ARG A 149 6.08 -10.77 10.59
CA ARG A 149 5.23 -10.15 11.61
C ARG A 149 5.44 -10.85 12.94
N PHE A 150 5.50 -10.06 13.99
CA PHE A 150 5.59 -10.54 15.37
C PHE A 150 4.23 -10.26 16.03
N GLU A 151 3.71 -11.26 16.71
CA GLU A 151 2.50 -11.08 17.56
C GLU A 151 2.88 -10.19 18.74
N ASP A 152 1.95 -9.29 19.12
CA ASP A 152 2.07 -8.41 20.28
C ASP A 152 1.67 -9.16 21.54
#